data_728358eea73be62e90be17c3302df4bc
#
_entry.id   728358eea73be62e90be17c3302df4bc
#
_cell.length_a   1.000
_cell.length_b   1.000
_cell.length_c   1.000
_cell.angle_alpha   90.00
_cell.angle_beta   90.00
_cell.angle_gamma   90.00
#
_symmetry.space_group_name_H-M   'P 1'
#
loop_
_entity.id
_entity.type
_entity.pdbx_description
1 polymer ?
#
loop_
_entity_poly.entity_id
_entity_poly.type
_entity_poly.pdbx_seq_one_letter_code
_entity_poly.pdbx_strand_id
1 'polypeptide(L)'
;MNNSINNLSPLDGRYSKKVSEITELFSEKALIQKRFIIEIEWLLFVLNESFYKTIKISKVDIKKINKFKNNFDQSYAKKIKSIENKTNHDVKAVEYFINDYFKKNKLKKFIPYVHLGLTSEDVNSLAYALMIREIKDETIVSINTLNKELKSLATKYKKISFLARTHGQPASPSTLGKEILVFNKRLERQTDQLKSINPMAKWGGATGNYHTILLANKNKDPVKIATKFIRKFKVEHNVVTTQIEPHDWIAETCHALIRVNNIVNDLNNDMWMYIANDIFILKTIKDEVGSSTMPHKVNPIDFENSEGNIGLANSMLNFFAEKLPISRLQRDLSDSTTLRNIGVAFGYSVISYKSTLKGLQKITPNKNKINEELDNNWIVLSEAVQTIMRLENIENAYEKLKDLTRGKNLNKEQYLEFVENLDVTQKNKDYLKSLNPRNYIGVAPKLK
;
A
#
# COMPACT_ATOMS: atom_id res chain seq x y z
N MET A 1 -20.74 6.76 -14.17
CA MET A 1 -21.02 7.26 -12.80
C MET A 1 -21.32 8.74 -12.91
N ASN A 2 -22.49 9.21 -12.46
CA ASN A 2 -22.74 10.64 -12.31
C ASN A 2 -21.80 11.17 -11.22
N ASN A 3 -20.75 11.86 -11.59
CA ASN A 3 -19.90 12.61 -10.67
C ASN A 3 -20.73 13.79 -10.12
N SER A 4 -21.44 13.56 -9.03
CA SER A 4 -22.14 14.65 -8.36
C SER A 4 -21.10 15.53 -7.65
N ILE A 5 -21.09 16.82 -7.95
CA ILE A 5 -20.27 17.81 -7.22
C ILE A 5 -20.71 17.96 -5.77
N ASN A 6 -21.84 17.38 -5.39
CA ASN A 6 -22.41 17.39 -4.03
C ASN A 6 -21.94 16.22 -3.17
N ASN A 7 -21.00 15.39 -3.65
CA ASN A 7 -20.46 14.28 -2.85
C ASN A 7 -19.65 14.82 -1.66
N LEU A 8 -19.92 14.30 -0.47
CA LEU A 8 -19.21 14.69 0.76
C LEU A 8 -17.76 14.17 0.74
N SER A 9 -17.56 12.94 0.28
CA SER A 9 -16.23 12.35 0.20
C SER A 9 -15.50 12.78 -1.08
N PRO A 10 -14.26 13.30 -0.99
CA PRO A 10 -13.42 13.56 -2.16
C PRO A 10 -13.15 12.30 -3.01
N LEU A 11 -13.17 11.10 -2.39
CA LEU A 11 -12.99 9.84 -3.11
C LEU A 11 -14.12 9.56 -4.12
N ASP A 12 -15.35 9.93 -3.75
CA ASP A 12 -16.52 9.76 -4.61
C ASP A 12 -16.71 10.94 -5.59
N GLY A 13 -16.06 12.09 -5.31
CA GLY A 13 -16.10 13.30 -6.13
C GLY A 13 -14.81 13.50 -6.92
N ARG A 14 -13.98 14.43 -6.44
CA ARG A 14 -12.74 14.91 -7.07
C ARG A 14 -11.79 13.79 -7.51
N TYR A 15 -11.66 12.74 -6.71
CA TYR A 15 -10.70 11.64 -6.94
C TYR A 15 -11.34 10.36 -7.50
N SER A 16 -12.65 10.34 -7.77
CA SER A 16 -13.38 9.13 -8.16
C SER A 16 -12.75 8.38 -9.34
N LYS A 17 -12.22 9.10 -10.33
CA LYS A 17 -11.51 8.49 -11.47
C LYS A 17 -10.17 7.87 -11.10
N LYS A 18 -9.52 8.35 -10.02
CA LYS A 18 -8.22 7.84 -9.56
C LYS A 18 -8.34 6.57 -8.71
N VAL A 19 -9.53 6.31 -8.17
CA VAL A 19 -9.81 5.18 -7.27
C VAL A 19 -10.94 4.26 -7.77
N SER A 20 -11.26 4.31 -9.06
CA SER A 20 -12.34 3.51 -9.65
C SER A 20 -12.16 2.02 -9.37
N GLU A 21 -10.94 1.51 -9.43
CA GLU A 21 -10.59 0.12 -9.17
C GLU A 21 -10.90 -0.26 -7.71
N ILE A 22 -10.54 0.61 -6.76
CA ILE A 22 -10.86 0.40 -5.33
C ILE A 22 -12.37 0.46 -5.10
N THR A 23 -13.08 1.40 -5.73
CA THR A 23 -14.54 1.53 -5.61
C THR A 23 -15.27 0.28 -6.08
N GLU A 24 -14.85 -0.33 -7.20
CA GLU A 24 -15.47 -1.57 -7.70
C GLU A 24 -15.23 -2.76 -6.74
N LEU A 25 -14.11 -2.79 -6.03
CA LEU A 25 -13.72 -3.88 -5.13
C LEU A 25 -14.21 -3.68 -3.69
N PHE A 26 -14.43 -2.42 -3.24
CA PHE A 26 -14.73 -2.12 -1.84
C PHE A 26 -15.84 -1.05 -1.68
N SER A 27 -16.94 -1.23 -2.38
CA SER A 27 -18.14 -0.42 -2.20
C SER A 27 -19.23 -1.19 -1.48
N GLU A 28 -20.33 -0.52 -1.10
CA GLU A 28 -21.55 -1.17 -0.60
C GLU A 28 -22.06 -2.23 -1.58
N LYS A 29 -22.04 -1.94 -2.90
CA LYS A 29 -22.38 -2.92 -3.95
C LYS A 29 -21.47 -4.14 -3.89
N ALA A 30 -20.15 -3.93 -3.73
CA ALA A 30 -19.18 -5.02 -3.65
C ALA A 30 -19.43 -5.91 -2.43
N LEU A 31 -19.70 -5.33 -1.26
CA LEU A 31 -20.03 -6.08 -0.04
C LEU A 31 -21.32 -6.92 -0.24
N ILE A 32 -22.38 -6.33 -0.77
CA ILE A 32 -23.63 -7.06 -1.07
C ILE A 32 -23.37 -8.20 -2.05
N GLN A 33 -22.57 -7.97 -3.09
CA GLN A 33 -22.20 -8.99 -4.07
C GLN A 33 -21.43 -10.15 -3.44
N LYS A 34 -20.43 -9.87 -2.60
CA LYS A 34 -19.65 -10.93 -1.93
C LYS A 34 -20.56 -11.77 -1.02
N ARG A 35 -21.40 -11.13 -0.20
CA ARG A 35 -22.37 -11.84 0.63
C ARG A 35 -23.29 -12.74 -0.20
N PHE A 36 -23.85 -12.21 -1.28
CA PHE A 36 -24.72 -12.96 -2.17
C PHE A 36 -24.01 -14.17 -2.80
N ILE A 37 -22.77 -14.00 -3.29
CA ILE A 37 -21.99 -15.09 -3.86
C ILE A 37 -21.71 -16.16 -2.80
N ILE A 38 -21.31 -15.76 -1.61
CA ILE A 38 -20.96 -16.67 -0.50
C ILE A 38 -22.18 -17.50 -0.09
N GLU A 39 -23.35 -16.88 0.05
CA GLU A 39 -24.60 -17.58 0.36
C GLU A 39 -24.95 -18.64 -0.69
N ILE A 40 -24.85 -18.30 -1.97
CA ILE A 40 -25.10 -19.25 -3.06
C ILE A 40 -24.06 -20.36 -3.09
N GLU A 41 -22.79 -20.04 -2.89
CA GLU A 41 -21.71 -21.04 -2.85
C GLU A 41 -21.84 -21.99 -1.65
N TRP A 42 -22.26 -21.47 -0.48
CA TRP A 42 -22.56 -22.31 0.67
C TRP A 42 -23.73 -23.24 0.41
N LEU A 43 -24.83 -22.72 -0.12
CA LEU A 43 -25.99 -23.52 -0.53
C LEU A 43 -25.57 -24.68 -1.47
N LEU A 44 -24.83 -24.37 -2.54
CA LEU A 44 -24.36 -25.40 -3.47
C LEU A 44 -23.41 -26.40 -2.80
N PHE A 45 -22.54 -25.95 -1.91
CA PHE A 45 -21.63 -26.80 -1.16
C PHE A 45 -22.40 -27.77 -0.25
N VAL A 46 -23.35 -27.28 0.53
CA VAL A 46 -24.19 -28.08 1.41
C VAL A 46 -25.00 -29.14 0.65
N LEU A 47 -25.55 -28.77 -0.48
CA LEU A 47 -26.36 -29.68 -1.31
C LEU A 47 -25.53 -30.73 -2.05
N ASN A 48 -24.27 -30.42 -2.44
CA ASN A 48 -23.38 -31.34 -3.15
C ASN A 48 -22.64 -32.30 -2.22
N GLU A 49 -22.28 -31.88 -1.01
CA GLU A 49 -21.50 -32.69 -0.07
C GLU A 49 -22.32 -33.78 0.66
N SER A 50 -23.56 -33.98 0.24
CA SER A 50 -24.48 -34.96 0.91
C SER A 50 -24.58 -34.70 2.41
N PHE A 51 -24.56 -33.44 2.82
CA PHE A 51 -24.77 -33.03 4.20
C PHE A 51 -26.12 -33.52 4.69
N TYR A 52 -27.09 -33.50 3.79
CA TYR A 52 -28.46 -33.93 4.01
C TYR A 52 -28.79 -35.04 3.02
N LYS A 53 -28.97 -36.26 3.48
CA LYS A 53 -29.31 -37.43 2.68
C LYS A 53 -30.64 -37.31 1.90
N THR A 54 -31.45 -36.29 2.17
CA THR A 54 -32.83 -36.19 1.74
C THR A 54 -33.09 -35.42 0.46
N ILE A 55 -32.19 -34.52 0.03
CA ILE A 55 -32.40 -33.71 -1.17
C ILE A 55 -31.25 -33.84 -2.14
N LYS A 56 -31.54 -34.36 -3.31
CA LYS A 56 -30.60 -34.40 -4.45
C LYS A 56 -30.82 -33.15 -5.29
N ILE A 57 -29.71 -32.41 -5.56
CA ILE A 57 -29.72 -31.31 -6.52
C ILE A 57 -29.43 -31.84 -7.94
N SER A 58 -30.28 -31.46 -8.90
CA SER A 58 -30.07 -31.87 -10.31
C SER A 58 -29.05 -30.96 -10.99
N LYS A 59 -28.38 -31.48 -12.05
CA LYS A 59 -27.48 -30.66 -12.90
C LYS A 59 -28.19 -29.43 -13.50
N VAL A 60 -29.50 -29.53 -13.78
CA VAL A 60 -30.31 -28.42 -14.28
C VAL A 60 -30.52 -27.36 -13.21
N ASP A 61 -30.77 -27.76 -11.96
CA ASP A 61 -30.93 -26.82 -10.85
C ASP A 61 -29.59 -26.12 -10.53
N ILE A 62 -28.49 -26.86 -10.53
CA ILE A 62 -27.14 -26.27 -10.37
C ILE A 62 -26.87 -25.22 -11.45
N LYS A 63 -27.18 -25.51 -12.72
CA LYS A 63 -27.01 -24.58 -13.84
C LYS A 63 -27.85 -23.31 -13.65
N LYS A 64 -29.08 -23.43 -13.19
CA LYS A 64 -29.98 -22.28 -12.90
C LYS A 64 -29.43 -21.42 -11.76
N ILE A 65 -29.00 -22.05 -10.66
CA ILE A 65 -28.44 -21.34 -9.49
C ILE A 65 -27.15 -20.63 -9.86
N ASN A 66 -26.25 -21.28 -10.62
CA ASN A 66 -25.02 -20.63 -11.10
C ASN A 66 -25.31 -19.47 -12.05
N LYS A 67 -26.30 -19.60 -12.93
CA LYS A 67 -26.72 -18.47 -13.79
C LYS A 67 -27.23 -17.31 -12.95
N PHE A 68 -28.02 -17.57 -11.91
CA PHE A 68 -28.48 -16.54 -10.98
C PHE A 68 -27.30 -15.84 -10.26
N LYS A 69 -26.35 -16.63 -9.76
CA LYS A 69 -25.13 -16.10 -9.10
C LYS A 69 -24.32 -15.20 -10.04
N ASN A 70 -24.10 -15.64 -11.28
CA ASN A 70 -23.24 -14.94 -12.24
C ASN A 70 -23.91 -13.69 -12.85
N ASN A 71 -25.21 -13.55 -12.73
CA ASN A 71 -25.96 -12.40 -13.23
C ASN A 71 -26.08 -11.26 -12.20
N PHE A 72 -25.28 -11.28 -11.12
CA PHE A 72 -25.31 -10.19 -10.16
C PHE A 72 -24.91 -8.86 -10.79
N ASP A 73 -25.76 -7.86 -10.66
CA ASP A 73 -25.58 -6.53 -11.20
C ASP A 73 -26.06 -5.43 -10.22
N GLN A 74 -26.06 -4.19 -10.67
CA GLN A 74 -26.55 -3.04 -9.91
C GLN A 74 -28.04 -3.17 -9.54
N SER A 75 -28.85 -3.85 -10.37
CA SER A 75 -30.27 -4.01 -10.10
C SER A 75 -30.51 -4.95 -8.92
N TYR A 76 -29.71 -6.00 -8.80
CA TYR A 76 -29.75 -6.94 -7.67
C TYR A 76 -29.32 -6.23 -6.38
N ALA A 77 -28.24 -5.46 -6.41
CA ALA A 77 -27.80 -4.68 -5.26
C ALA A 77 -28.89 -3.72 -4.76
N LYS A 78 -29.53 -2.97 -5.67
CA LYS A 78 -30.64 -2.06 -5.34
C LYS A 78 -31.83 -2.78 -4.73
N LYS A 79 -32.20 -3.97 -5.24
CA LYS A 79 -33.31 -4.78 -4.68
C LYS A 79 -32.99 -5.26 -3.28
N ILE A 80 -31.76 -5.76 -3.04
CA ILE A 80 -31.31 -6.19 -1.71
C ILE A 80 -31.34 -5.00 -0.74
N LYS A 81 -30.84 -3.83 -1.16
CA LYS A 81 -30.88 -2.62 -0.34
C LYS A 81 -32.30 -2.16 -0.01
N SER A 82 -33.23 -2.30 -0.95
CA SER A 82 -34.68 -2.02 -0.69
C SER A 82 -35.28 -2.97 0.36
N ILE A 83 -34.84 -4.23 0.40
CA ILE A 83 -35.25 -5.18 1.44
C ILE A 83 -34.63 -4.81 2.78
N GLU A 84 -33.32 -4.50 2.80
CA GLU A 84 -32.59 -4.07 3.99
C GLU A 84 -33.24 -2.84 4.65
N ASN A 85 -33.65 -1.85 3.88
CA ASN A 85 -34.32 -0.65 4.38
C ASN A 85 -35.63 -0.95 5.12
N LYS A 86 -36.30 -2.08 4.82
CA LYS A 86 -37.53 -2.53 5.51
C LYS A 86 -37.24 -3.40 6.73
N THR A 87 -36.16 -4.19 6.66
CA THR A 87 -35.84 -5.22 7.68
C THR A 87 -34.82 -4.75 8.70
N ASN A 88 -34.10 -3.66 8.40
CA ASN A 88 -32.98 -3.15 9.15
C ASN A 88 -31.90 -4.22 9.43
N HIS A 89 -31.72 -5.17 8.48
CA HIS A 89 -30.77 -6.25 8.61
C HIS A 89 -30.17 -6.63 7.26
N ASP A 90 -28.89 -6.32 7.06
CA ASP A 90 -28.19 -6.39 5.77
C ASP A 90 -28.00 -7.82 5.24
N VAL A 91 -27.48 -8.75 6.04
CA VAL A 91 -27.28 -10.16 5.63
C VAL A 91 -28.62 -10.86 5.41
N LYS A 92 -29.62 -10.62 6.26
CA LYS A 92 -30.96 -11.18 6.11
C LYS A 92 -31.65 -10.70 4.85
N ALA A 93 -31.37 -9.47 4.41
CA ALA A 93 -31.88 -8.94 3.14
C ALA A 93 -31.39 -9.74 1.93
N VAL A 94 -30.13 -10.19 1.95
CA VAL A 94 -29.57 -11.08 0.91
C VAL A 94 -30.31 -12.41 0.89
N GLU A 95 -30.53 -13.02 2.06
CA GLU A 95 -31.27 -14.27 2.19
C GLU A 95 -32.70 -14.14 1.64
N TYR A 96 -33.43 -13.08 2.00
CA TYR A 96 -34.79 -12.83 1.47
C TYR A 96 -34.77 -12.64 -0.04
N PHE A 97 -33.80 -11.95 -0.60
CA PHE A 97 -33.69 -11.78 -2.05
C PHE A 97 -33.46 -13.12 -2.76
N ILE A 98 -32.62 -13.99 -2.23
CA ILE A 98 -32.40 -15.34 -2.76
C ILE A 98 -33.67 -16.15 -2.70
N ASN A 99 -34.37 -16.13 -1.55
CA ASN A 99 -35.64 -16.86 -1.35
C ASN A 99 -36.73 -16.42 -2.34
N ASP A 100 -36.85 -15.12 -2.58
CA ASP A 100 -37.82 -14.58 -3.54
C ASP A 100 -37.51 -14.98 -4.98
N TYR A 101 -36.23 -15.01 -5.35
CA TYR A 101 -35.82 -15.55 -6.65
C TYR A 101 -36.17 -17.04 -6.79
N PHE A 102 -35.89 -17.83 -5.75
CA PHE A 102 -36.16 -19.28 -5.75
C PHE A 102 -37.64 -19.60 -5.84
N LYS A 103 -38.49 -18.83 -5.14
CA LYS A 103 -39.96 -18.96 -5.27
C LYS A 103 -40.42 -18.80 -6.72
N LYS A 104 -39.88 -17.81 -7.44
CA LYS A 104 -40.27 -17.47 -8.83
C LYS A 104 -39.70 -18.39 -9.90
N ASN A 105 -38.61 -19.14 -9.60
CA ASN A 105 -37.84 -19.89 -10.61
C ASN A 105 -37.90 -21.43 -10.44
N LYS A 106 -38.93 -21.95 -9.78
CA LYS A 106 -39.11 -23.41 -9.51
C LYS A 106 -37.98 -24.02 -8.68
N LEU A 107 -37.34 -23.24 -7.80
CA LEU A 107 -36.26 -23.66 -6.88
C LEU A 107 -36.71 -23.67 -5.42
N LYS A 108 -38.03 -23.53 -5.15
CA LYS A 108 -38.63 -23.40 -3.80
C LYS A 108 -38.18 -24.48 -2.81
N LYS A 109 -37.94 -25.72 -3.28
CA LYS A 109 -37.44 -26.83 -2.45
C LYS A 109 -36.10 -26.58 -1.78
N PHE A 110 -35.28 -25.63 -2.26
CA PHE A 110 -33.96 -25.28 -1.73
C PHE A 110 -33.97 -24.13 -0.71
N ILE A 111 -35.11 -23.44 -0.55
CA ILE A 111 -35.23 -22.30 0.36
C ILE A 111 -34.83 -22.65 1.80
N PRO A 112 -35.20 -23.82 2.39
CA PRO A 112 -34.79 -24.18 3.76
C PRO A 112 -33.28 -24.32 3.96
N TYR A 113 -32.48 -24.38 2.90
CA TYR A 113 -31.04 -24.60 2.93
C TYR A 113 -30.23 -23.29 2.70
N VAL A 114 -30.92 -22.18 2.37
CA VAL A 114 -30.29 -20.87 2.29
C VAL A 114 -29.93 -20.44 3.70
N HIS A 115 -28.69 -19.97 3.89
CA HIS A 115 -28.12 -19.56 5.20
C HIS A 115 -28.11 -20.68 6.26
N LEU A 116 -28.26 -21.94 5.87
CA LEU A 116 -28.38 -23.04 6.82
C LEU A 116 -27.09 -23.24 7.63
N GLY A 117 -27.23 -23.19 8.95
CA GLY A 117 -26.14 -23.42 9.88
C GLY A 117 -25.19 -22.26 10.06
N LEU A 118 -25.45 -21.11 9.44
CA LEU A 118 -24.62 -19.94 9.50
C LEU A 118 -25.11 -18.91 10.52
N THR A 119 -24.20 -18.05 10.94
CA THR A 119 -24.51 -16.71 11.47
C THR A 119 -24.07 -15.67 10.45
N SER A 120 -24.64 -14.47 10.54
CA SER A 120 -24.30 -13.37 9.60
C SER A 120 -22.80 -13.12 9.52
N GLU A 121 -22.08 -13.33 10.63
CA GLU A 121 -20.64 -13.06 10.69
C GLU A 121 -19.79 -14.13 9.97
N ASP A 122 -20.28 -15.34 9.79
CA ASP A 122 -19.61 -16.31 8.90
C ASP A 122 -19.53 -15.76 7.46
N VAL A 123 -20.63 -15.18 7.00
CA VAL A 123 -20.72 -14.57 5.66
C VAL A 123 -19.91 -13.27 5.59
N ASN A 124 -19.99 -12.40 6.60
CA ASN A 124 -19.28 -11.14 6.67
C ASN A 124 -17.77 -11.34 6.71
N SER A 125 -17.29 -12.21 7.59
CA SER A 125 -15.86 -12.50 7.75
C SER A 125 -15.23 -12.92 6.41
N LEU A 126 -15.86 -13.85 5.70
CA LEU A 126 -15.37 -14.27 4.39
C LEU A 126 -15.52 -13.17 3.34
N ALA A 127 -16.60 -12.39 3.36
CA ALA A 127 -16.81 -11.29 2.42
C ALA A 127 -15.70 -10.22 2.57
N TYR A 128 -15.41 -9.78 3.79
CA TYR A 128 -14.34 -8.82 4.05
C TYR A 128 -12.96 -9.40 3.76
N ALA A 129 -12.71 -10.67 4.06
CA ALA A 129 -11.45 -11.33 3.71
C ALA A 129 -11.19 -11.29 2.19
N LEU A 130 -12.22 -11.53 1.38
CA LEU A 130 -12.13 -11.43 -0.09
C LEU A 130 -11.92 -10.00 -0.56
N MET A 131 -12.71 -9.05 -0.04
CA MET A 131 -12.63 -7.65 -0.43
C MET A 131 -11.29 -7.02 -0.06
N ILE A 132 -10.79 -7.24 1.16
CA ILE A 132 -9.50 -6.71 1.61
C ILE A 132 -8.35 -7.33 0.81
N ARG A 133 -8.40 -8.63 0.52
CA ARG A 133 -7.43 -9.26 -0.38
C ARG A 133 -7.39 -8.58 -1.74
N GLU A 134 -8.54 -8.38 -2.36
CA GLU A 134 -8.64 -7.80 -3.69
C GLU A 134 -8.13 -6.35 -3.73
N ILE A 135 -8.50 -5.51 -2.75
CA ILE A 135 -7.96 -4.13 -2.70
C ILE A 135 -6.47 -4.10 -2.34
N LYS A 136 -5.99 -5.04 -1.51
CA LYS A 136 -4.57 -5.20 -1.22
C LYS A 136 -3.79 -5.53 -2.49
N ASP A 137 -4.27 -6.49 -3.28
CA ASP A 137 -3.63 -6.91 -4.53
C ASP A 137 -3.60 -5.74 -5.53
N GLU A 138 -4.68 -4.97 -5.69
CA GLU A 138 -4.74 -3.78 -6.53
C GLU A 138 -3.81 -2.66 -6.04
N THR A 139 -3.74 -2.49 -4.73
CA THR A 139 -2.80 -1.53 -4.11
C THR A 139 -1.35 -1.90 -4.40
N ILE A 140 -1.02 -3.19 -4.34
CA ILE A 140 0.31 -3.71 -4.71
C ILE A 140 0.63 -3.43 -6.18
N VAL A 141 -0.33 -3.50 -7.09
CA VAL A 141 -0.14 -3.10 -8.50
C VAL A 141 0.28 -1.63 -8.59
N SER A 142 -0.39 -0.75 -7.84
CA SER A 142 -0.05 0.68 -7.80
C SER A 142 1.35 0.93 -7.20
N ILE A 143 1.72 0.23 -6.11
CA ILE A 143 3.05 0.30 -5.51
C ILE A 143 4.12 -0.18 -6.50
N ASN A 144 3.90 -1.30 -7.17
CA ASN A 144 4.83 -1.85 -8.15
C ASN A 144 5.04 -0.92 -9.34
N THR A 145 3.99 -0.20 -9.76
CA THR A 145 4.07 0.80 -10.83
C THR A 145 4.97 1.97 -10.40
N LEU A 146 4.79 2.50 -9.20
CA LEU A 146 5.66 3.52 -8.62
C LEU A 146 7.10 3.01 -8.49
N ASN A 147 7.27 1.80 -7.98
CA ASN A 147 8.59 1.20 -7.76
C ASN A 147 9.36 0.95 -9.06
N LYS A 148 8.67 0.60 -10.14
CA LYS A 148 9.24 0.49 -11.49
C LYS A 148 9.78 1.83 -11.99
N GLU A 149 9.07 2.92 -11.76
CA GLU A 149 9.53 4.27 -12.11
C GLU A 149 10.77 4.66 -11.32
N LEU A 150 10.77 4.42 -9.99
CA LEU A 150 11.96 4.66 -9.15
C LEU A 150 13.18 3.90 -9.65
N LYS A 151 13.03 2.64 -10.00
CA LYS A 151 14.11 1.81 -10.58
C LYS A 151 14.61 2.37 -11.91
N SER A 152 13.70 2.84 -12.75
CA SER A 152 14.03 3.50 -14.03
C SER A 152 14.85 4.76 -13.81
N LEU A 153 14.40 5.66 -12.92
CA LEU A 153 15.09 6.90 -12.57
C LEU A 153 16.45 6.63 -11.90
N ALA A 154 16.51 5.66 -10.97
CA ALA A 154 17.75 5.24 -10.34
C ALA A 154 18.79 4.79 -11.37
N THR A 155 18.37 4.02 -12.37
CA THR A 155 19.24 3.57 -13.47
C THR A 155 19.67 4.73 -14.35
N LYS A 156 18.74 5.61 -14.71
CA LYS A 156 18.99 6.78 -15.57
C LYS A 156 19.98 7.76 -14.95
N TYR A 157 19.91 7.97 -13.63
CA TYR A 157 20.69 8.97 -12.91
C TYR A 157 21.88 8.38 -12.13
N LYS A 158 22.21 7.11 -12.31
CA LYS A 158 23.24 6.40 -11.53
C LYS A 158 24.66 7.01 -11.61
N LYS A 159 24.95 7.80 -12.65
CA LYS A 159 26.24 8.46 -12.88
C LYS A 159 26.22 9.97 -12.59
N ILE A 160 25.09 10.52 -12.17
CA ILE A 160 24.98 11.94 -11.86
C ILE A 160 25.40 12.11 -10.40
N SER A 161 26.65 12.53 -10.18
CA SER A 161 27.13 12.89 -8.85
C SER A 161 26.47 14.17 -8.36
N PHE A 162 26.19 14.26 -7.08
CA PHE A 162 25.66 15.44 -6.43
C PHE A 162 26.17 15.51 -4.97
N LEU A 163 26.13 16.72 -4.41
CA LEU A 163 26.54 16.96 -3.02
C LEU A 163 25.48 16.41 -2.06
N ALA A 164 25.81 15.34 -1.33
CA ALA A 164 24.90 14.85 -0.29
C ALA A 164 24.92 15.78 0.93
N ARG A 165 23.85 15.75 1.70
CA ARG A 165 23.70 16.56 2.91
C ARG A 165 23.33 15.67 4.09
N THR A 166 24.04 15.83 5.20
CA THR A 166 23.68 15.27 6.49
C THR A 166 23.47 16.40 7.47
N HIS A 167 22.42 16.36 8.26
CA HIS A 167 22.02 17.48 9.13
C HIS A 167 21.87 18.81 8.37
N GLY A 168 21.49 18.76 7.07
CA GLY A 168 21.40 19.93 6.20
C GLY A 168 22.74 20.48 5.71
N GLN A 169 23.90 19.95 6.15
CA GLN A 169 25.23 20.42 5.80
C GLN A 169 25.86 19.55 4.69
N PRO A 170 26.75 20.16 3.85
CA PRO A 170 27.50 19.42 2.85
C PRO A 170 28.24 18.23 3.43
N ALA A 171 28.12 17.09 2.78
CA ALA A 171 28.73 15.81 3.15
C ALA A 171 29.35 15.14 1.92
N SER A 172 29.93 13.95 2.10
CA SER A 172 30.57 13.19 1.03
C SER A 172 29.60 13.01 -0.14
N PRO A 173 30.04 13.28 -1.39
CA PRO A 173 29.18 13.20 -2.57
C PRO A 173 28.59 11.80 -2.79
N SER A 174 27.41 11.78 -3.38
CA SER A 174 26.68 10.57 -3.75
C SER A 174 26.26 10.65 -5.23
N THR A 175 25.36 9.76 -5.67
CA THR A 175 24.72 9.90 -6.99
C THR A 175 23.21 9.99 -6.83
N LEU A 176 22.56 10.80 -7.68
CA LEU A 176 21.08 10.90 -7.67
C LEU A 176 20.42 9.54 -7.89
N GLY A 177 21.04 8.67 -8.69
CA GLY A 177 20.52 7.32 -8.91
C GLY A 177 20.54 6.48 -7.63
N LYS A 178 21.61 6.55 -6.84
CA LYS A 178 21.70 5.82 -5.55
C LYS A 178 20.67 6.35 -4.54
N GLU A 179 20.46 7.65 -4.47
CA GLU A 179 19.45 8.23 -3.57
C GLU A 179 18.05 7.71 -3.88
N ILE A 180 17.66 7.69 -5.17
CA ILE A 180 16.36 7.13 -5.60
C ILE A 180 16.32 5.60 -5.36
N LEU A 181 17.45 4.89 -5.55
CA LEU A 181 17.53 3.45 -5.34
C LEU A 181 17.23 3.03 -3.89
N VAL A 182 17.55 3.88 -2.91
CA VAL A 182 17.22 3.63 -1.51
C VAL A 182 15.72 3.42 -1.32
N PHE A 183 14.90 4.31 -1.90
CA PHE A 183 13.45 4.22 -1.82
C PHE A 183 12.90 3.01 -2.58
N ASN A 184 13.47 2.70 -3.76
CA ASN A 184 13.13 1.49 -4.50
C ASN A 184 13.32 0.24 -3.65
N LYS A 185 14.47 0.06 -3.00
CA LYS A 185 14.79 -1.12 -2.18
C LYS A 185 13.92 -1.20 -0.92
N ARG A 186 13.66 -0.06 -0.29
CA ARG A 186 12.75 -0.01 0.86
C ARG A 186 11.33 -0.44 0.48
N LEU A 187 10.81 0.05 -0.65
CA LEU A 187 9.49 -0.32 -1.15
C LEU A 187 9.42 -1.81 -1.57
N GLU A 188 10.43 -2.35 -2.26
CA GLU A 188 10.50 -3.77 -2.59
C GLU A 188 10.29 -4.62 -1.33
N ARG A 189 11.08 -4.38 -0.29
CA ARG A 189 11.01 -5.12 0.97
C ARG A 189 9.63 -5.04 1.64
N GLN A 190 9.03 -3.85 1.74
CA GLN A 190 7.74 -3.68 2.41
C GLN A 190 6.59 -4.24 1.58
N THR A 191 6.68 -4.16 0.26
CA THR A 191 5.69 -4.76 -0.64
C THR A 191 5.66 -6.29 -0.50
N ASP A 192 6.82 -6.93 -0.35
CA ASP A 192 6.90 -8.39 -0.14
C ASP A 192 6.29 -8.78 1.22
N GLN A 193 6.49 -7.99 2.26
CA GLN A 193 5.82 -8.22 3.54
C GLN A 193 4.30 -8.06 3.43
N LEU A 194 3.81 -7.03 2.73
CA LEU A 194 2.38 -6.84 2.51
C LEU A 194 1.76 -8.01 1.71
N LYS A 195 2.47 -8.53 0.72
CA LYS A 195 2.05 -9.71 -0.07
C LYS A 195 1.93 -10.96 0.78
N SER A 196 2.82 -11.16 1.75
CA SER A 196 2.88 -12.39 2.55
C SER A 196 1.73 -12.54 3.54
N ILE A 197 0.97 -11.47 3.82
CA ILE A 197 -0.16 -11.52 4.75
C ILE A 197 -1.35 -12.22 4.08
N ASN A 198 -1.72 -13.37 4.62
CA ASN A 198 -2.84 -14.16 4.14
C ASN A 198 -4.16 -13.69 4.77
N PRO A 199 -5.23 -13.53 3.97
CA PRO A 199 -6.54 -13.23 4.51
C PRO A 199 -7.09 -14.43 5.28
N MET A 200 -7.70 -14.18 6.43
CA MET A 200 -8.33 -15.20 7.26
C MET A 200 -9.83 -14.98 7.37
N ALA A 201 -10.58 -16.06 7.53
CA ALA A 201 -12.01 -16.00 7.78
C ALA A 201 -12.44 -17.11 8.76
N LYS A 202 -13.50 -16.86 9.52
CA LYS A 202 -14.15 -17.85 10.38
C LYS A 202 -15.38 -18.47 9.70
N TRP A 203 -15.73 -19.68 10.11
CA TRP A 203 -16.95 -20.39 9.66
C TRP A 203 -17.51 -21.31 10.78
N GLY A 204 -17.55 -20.79 12.01
CA GLY A 204 -17.86 -21.55 13.22
C GLY A 204 -19.26 -21.30 13.81
N GLY A 205 -20.12 -20.54 13.15
CA GLY A 205 -21.46 -20.19 13.66
C GLY A 205 -21.44 -19.10 14.74
N ALA A 206 -22.52 -19.02 15.52
CA ALA A 206 -22.83 -17.90 16.42
C ALA A 206 -21.78 -17.61 17.50
N THR A 207 -20.99 -18.59 17.91
CA THR A 207 -19.97 -18.44 18.97
C THR A 207 -18.66 -19.17 18.65
N GLY A 208 -18.46 -19.57 17.38
CA GLY A 208 -17.25 -20.27 16.95
C GLY A 208 -17.19 -21.76 17.30
N ASN A 209 -18.28 -22.34 17.81
CA ASN A 209 -18.29 -23.72 18.31
C ASN A 209 -18.89 -24.74 17.32
N TYR A 210 -19.22 -24.36 16.11
CA TYR A 210 -19.73 -25.23 15.03
C TYR A 210 -21.01 -25.99 15.37
N HIS A 211 -21.81 -25.55 16.35
CA HIS A 211 -22.98 -26.26 16.87
C HIS A 211 -23.94 -26.74 15.76
N THR A 212 -24.30 -25.84 14.86
CA THR A 212 -25.28 -26.10 13.81
C THR A 212 -24.74 -27.05 12.73
N ILE A 213 -23.46 -26.94 12.36
CA ILE A 213 -22.82 -27.83 11.41
C ILE A 213 -22.71 -29.25 11.98
N LEU A 214 -22.35 -29.36 13.27
CA LEU A 214 -22.28 -30.64 13.97
C LEU A 214 -23.67 -31.27 14.11
N LEU A 215 -24.70 -30.47 14.49
CA LEU A 215 -26.08 -30.96 14.59
C LEU A 215 -26.58 -31.48 13.25
N ALA A 216 -26.26 -30.79 12.18
CA ALA A 216 -26.65 -31.15 10.83
C ALA A 216 -26.05 -32.48 10.33
N ASN A 217 -24.85 -32.81 10.80
CA ASN A 217 -24.17 -34.06 10.42
C ASN A 217 -23.25 -34.57 11.53
N LYS A 218 -23.82 -35.35 12.46
CA LYS A 218 -23.11 -35.91 13.63
C LYS A 218 -21.94 -36.82 13.28
N ASN A 219 -21.89 -37.35 12.06
CA ASN A 219 -20.87 -38.31 11.61
C ASN A 219 -19.69 -37.66 10.88
N LYS A 220 -19.72 -36.35 10.66
CA LYS A 220 -18.64 -35.63 9.98
C LYS A 220 -18.03 -34.58 10.89
N ASP A 221 -16.74 -34.39 10.77
CA ASP A 221 -16.00 -33.35 11.48
C ASP A 221 -16.42 -31.95 10.95
N PRO A 222 -17.07 -31.12 11.78
CA PRO A 222 -17.58 -29.81 11.36
C PRO A 222 -16.45 -28.83 11.00
N VAL A 223 -15.28 -28.95 11.64
CA VAL A 223 -14.10 -28.10 11.36
C VAL A 223 -13.55 -28.41 9.96
N LYS A 224 -13.44 -29.72 9.60
CA LYS A 224 -12.99 -30.11 8.25
C LYS A 224 -13.94 -29.61 7.16
N ILE A 225 -15.23 -29.61 7.44
CA ILE A 225 -16.26 -29.11 6.52
C ILE A 225 -16.09 -27.61 6.30
N ALA A 226 -16.02 -26.83 7.37
CA ALA A 226 -15.82 -25.38 7.32
C ALA A 226 -14.51 -25.04 6.61
N THR A 227 -13.42 -25.72 6.96
CA THR A 227 -12.12 -25.55 6.33
C THR A 227 -12.16 -25.83 4.82
N LYS A 228 -12.83 -26.91 4.41
CA LYS A 228 -13.00 -27.24 2.99
C LYS A 228 -13.75 -26.15 2.24
N PHE A 229 -14.78 -25.58 2.85
CA PHE A 229 -15.54 -24.48 2.25
C PHE A 229 -14.70 -23.20 2.11
N ILE A 230 -14.05 -22.74 3.19
CA ILE A 230 -13.24 -21.51 3.20
C ILE A 230 -12.08 -21.61 2.18
N ARG A 231 -11.36 -22.74 2.15
CA ARG A 231 -10.23 -22.96 1.22
C ARG A 231 -10.63 -22.89 -0.26
N LYS A 232 -11.88 -23.13 -0.59
CA LYS A 232 -12.43 -22.94 -1.95
C LYS A 232 -12.20 -21.51 -2.46
N PHE A 233 -12.17 -20.53 -1.55
CA PHE A 233 -11.95 -19.12 -1.85
C PHE A 233 -10.48 -18.69 -1.74
N LYS A 234 -9.54 -19.61 -1.50
CA LYS A 234 -8.13 -19.30 -1.25
C LYS A 234 -7.94 -18.35 -0.06
N VAL A 235 -8.73 -18.55 0.99
CA VAL A 235 -8.68 -17.84 2.27
C VAL A 235 -8.29 -18.86 3.34
N GLU A 236 -7.54 -18.44 4.33
CA GLU A 236 -7.16 -19.26 5.47
C GLU A 236 -8.33 -19.36 6.47
N HIS A 237 -8.59 -20.57 6.97
CA HIS A 237 -9.63 -20.76 7.95
C HIS A 237 -9.09 -20.55 9.37
N ASN A 238 -9.55 -19.51 10.04
CA ASN A 238 -9.32 -19.34 11.47
C ASN A 238 -10.29 -20.25 12.21
N VAL A 239 -9.76 -21.34 12.78
CA VAL A 239 -10.57 -22.43 13.38
C VAL A 239 -11.07 -22.07 14.77
N VAL A 240 -10.25 -21.33 15.55
CA VAL A 240 -10.53 -21.00 16.95
C VAL A 240 -10.91 -19.53 17.04
N THR A 241 -12.21 -19.27 17.09
CA THR A 241 -12.75 -17.91 17.10
C THR A 241 -13.96 -17.81 18.04
N THR A 242 -14.43 -16.60 18.26
CA THR A 242 -15.75 -16.33 18.87
C THR A 242 -16.83 -16.22 17.77
N GLN A 243 -17.77 -15.30 17.89
CA GLN A 243 -18.69 -15.01 16.78
C GLN A 243 -17.96 -14.31 15.61
N ILE A 244 -16.88 -13.57 15.90
CA ILE A 244 -16.06 -12.88 14.89
C ILE A 244 -14.73 -13.60 14.65
N GLU A 245 -14.16 -13.38 13.49
CA GLU A 245 -12.73 -13.52 13.24
C GLU A 245 -12.04 -12.34 13.96
N PRO A 246 -10.95 -12.54 14.76
CA PRO A 246 -10.40 -11.48 15.63
C PRO A 246 -9.76 -10.30 14.91
N HIS A 247 -9.63 -10.32 13.59
CA HIS A 247 -9.12 -9.25 12.73
C HIS A 247 -7.63 -8.92 12.89
N ASP A 248 -6.84 -9.76 13.54
CA ASP A 248 -5.39 -9.55 13.70
C ASP A 248 -4.67 -9.42 12.36
N TRP A 249 -5.02 -10.25 11.38
CA TRP A 249 -4.47 -10.18 10.02
C TRP A 249 -4.83 -8.86 9.28
N ILE A 250 -5.96 -8.23 9.63
CA ILE A 250 -6.34 -6.90 9.13
C ILE A 250 -5.42 -5.86 9.75
N ALA A 251 -5.15 -5.94 11.05
CA ALA A 251 -4.19 -5.06 11.73
C ALA A 251 -2.78 -5.21 11.13
N GLU A 252 -2.33 -6.43 10.88
CA GLU A 252 -1.06 -6.71 10.17
C GLU A 252 -1.03 -6.06 8.79
N THR A 253 -2.12 -6.16 8.04
CA THR A 253 -2.25 -5.53 6.70
C THR A 253 -2.19 -4.00 6.79
N CYS A 254 -2.88 -3.40 7.75
CA CYS A 254 -2.83 -1.96 8.00
C CYS A 254 -1.43 -1.50 8.37
N HIS A 255 -0.76 -2.17 9.31
CA HIS A 255 0.61 -1.85 9.71
C HIS A 255 1.62 -2.00 8.55
N ALA A 256 1.46 -3.02 7.70
CA ALA A 256 2.32 -3.19 6.53
C ALA A 256 2.11 -2.04 5.52
N LEU A 257 0.87 -1.64 5.29
CA LEU A 257 0.54 -0.53 4.37
C LEU A 257 1.03 0.82 4.92
N ILE A 258 0.94 1.07 6.23
CA ILE A 258 1.51 2.26 6.87
C ILE A 258 3.01 2.36 6.60
N ARG A 259 3.76 1.26 6.70
CA ARG A 259 5.20 1.27 6.41
C ARG A 259 5.50 1.62 4.94
N VAL A 260 4.69 1.12 4.00
CA VAL A 260 4.78 1.53 2.58
C VAL A 260 4.50 3.01 2.43
N ASN A 261 3.41 3.50 3.02
CA ASN A 261 3.01 4.89 2.99
C ASN A 261 4.10 5.82 3.54
N ASN A 262 4.72 5.44 4.66
CA ASN A 262 5.79 6.22 5.28
C ASN A 262 7.02 6.34 4.38
N ILE A 263 7.36 5.30 3.62
CA ILE A 263 8.47 5.36 2.65
C ILE A 263 8.13 6.31 1.50
N VAL A 264 6.90 6.27 1.02
CA VAL A 264 6.45 7.19 -0.05
C VAL A 264 6.40 8.63 0.46
N ASN A 265 5.99 8.83 1.71
CA ASN A 265 6.00 10.15 2.33
C ASN A 265 7.41 10.72 2.48
N ASP A 266 8.34 9.91 2.95
CA ASP A 266 9.77 10.24 3.07
C ASP A 266 10.36 10.64 1.69
N LEU A 267 10.05 9.87 0.64
CA LEU A 267 10.41 10.22 -0.74
C LEU A 267 9.80 11.56 -1.19
N ASN A 268 8.53 11.83 -0.86
CA ASN A 268 7.88 13.09 -1.23
C ASN A 268 8.56 14.29 -0.57
N ASN A 269 8.92 14.17 0.71
CA ASN A 269 9.64 15.21 1.45
C ASN A 269 11.01 15.48 0.84
N ASP A 270 11.80 14.45 0.54
CA ASP A 270 13.10 14.60 -0.11
C ASP A 270 12.97 15.22 -1.50
N MET A 271 12.02 14.77 -2.32
CA MET A 271 11.78 15.35 -3.65
C MET A 271 11.37 16.83 -3.55
N TRP A 272 10.52 17.19 -2.62
CA TRP A 272 10.15 18.58 -2.36
C TRP A 272 11.38 19.43 -2.00
N MET A 273 12.23 18.93 -1.09
CA MET A 273 13.45 19.62 -0.68
C MET A 273 14.47 19.71 -1.83
N TYR A 274 14.66 18.68 -2.62
CA TYR A 274 15.54 18.73 -3.79
C TYR A 274 15.04 19.72 -4.85
N ILE A 275 13.73 19.89 -5.03
CA ILE A 275 13.15 20.89 -5.91
C ILE A 275 13.35 22.29 -5.32
N ALA A 276 13.12 22.48 -4.01
CA ALA A 276 13.33 23.76 -3.32
C ALA A 276 14.79 24.25 -3.35
N ASN A 277 15.74 23.31 -3.41
CA ASN A 277 17.19 23.60 -3.52
C ASN A 277 17.70 23.57 -4.97
N ASP A 278 16.82 23.58 -5.98
CA ASP A 278 17.16 23.57 -7.41
C ASP A 278 17.98 22.34 -7.89
N ILE A 279 18.03 21.27 -7.13
CA ILE A 279 18.69 20.00 -7.53
C ILE A 279 17.87 19.31 -8.62
N PHE A 280 16.54 19.35 -8.51
CA PHE A 280 15.61 18.97 -9.57
C PHE A 280 14.81 20.17 -10.05
N ILE A 281 14.54 20.20 -11.34
CA ILE A 281 13.65 21.17 -12.00
C ILE A 281 12.37 20.43 -12.40
N LEU A 282 11.22 21.06 -12.20
CA LEU A 282 9.94 20.58 -12.68
C LEU A 282 9.71 20.98 -14.13
N LYS A 283 9.34 20.02 -14.96
CA LYS A 283 8.95 20.27 -16.35
C LYS A 283 7.61 21.02 -16.39
N THR A 284 7.54 22.06 -17.16
CA THR A 284 6.30 22.75 -17.48
C THR A 284 5.43 21.86 -18.39
N ILE A 285 4.18 21.64 -18.01
CA ILE A 285 3.21 20.95 -18.87
C ILE A 285 2.31 22.01 -19.48
N LYS A 286 2.15 21.94 -20.79
CA LYS A 286 1.24 22.82 -21.53
C LYS A 286 -0.16 22.73 -20.91
N ASP A 287 -0.80 23.86 -20.69
CA ASP A 287 -2.15 24.00 -20.11
C ASP A 287 -2.27 23.73 -18.60
N GLU A 288 -1.17 23.39 -17.88
CA GLU A 288 -1.17 23.40 -16.39
C GLU A 288 -0.87 24.83 -15.87
N VAL A 289 -1.73 25.34 -14.99
CA VAL A 289 -1.52 26.60 -14.28
C VAL A 289 -0.85 26.33 -12.94
N GLY A 290 0.41 26.76 -12.79
CA GLY A 290 1.19 26.51 -11.56
C GLY A 290 0.84 27.44 -10.41
N SER A 291 0.40 28.67 -10.70
CA SER A 291 0.02 29.68 -9.70
C SER A 291 -0.99 30.64 -10.31
N SER A 292 -2.01 31.01 -9.53
CA SER A 292 -2.98 32.04 -9.95
C SER A 292 -2.39 33.45 -9.97
N THR A 293 -1.31 33.69 -9.21
CA THR A 293 -0.70 35.01 -9.02
C THR A 293 0.63 35.17 -9.75
N MET A 294 1.41 34.08 -9.86
CA MET A 294 2.75 34.08 -10.46
C MET A 294 2.80 33.07 -11.62
N PRO A 295 2.56 33.48 -12.88
CA PRO A 295 2.43 32.56 -14.01
C PRO A 295 3.67 31.70 -14.30
N HIS A 296 4.88 32.18 -13.91
CA HIS A 296 6.15 31.48 -14.10
C HIS A 296 6.41 30.38 -13.06
N LYS A 297 5.63 30.33 -11.97
CA LYS A 297 5.88 29.43 -10.83
C LYS A 297 5.32 28.05 -11.09
N VAL A 298 6.18 27.04 -11.09
CA VAL A 298 5.82 25.62 -11.18
C VAL A 298 5.99 24.98 -9.81
N ASN A 299 4.88 24.60 -9.17
CA ASN A 299 4.88 24.07 -7.81
C ASN A 299 4.95 22.55 -7.80
N PRO A 300 5.59 21.92 -6.78
CA PRO A 300 5.66 20.47 -6.60
C PRO A 300 4.35 19.85 -6.04
N ILE A 301 3.19 20.32 -6.51
CA ILE A 301 1.86 19.99 -5.98
C ILE A 301 1.52 18.50 -5.99
N ASP A 302 2.15 17.73 -6.86
CA ASP A 302 1.90 16.29 -6.94
C ASP A 302 2.49 15.57 -5.70
N PHE A 303 3.65 16.00 -5.19
CA PHE A 303 4.25 15.50 -3.95
C PHE A 303 3.48 15.96 -2.71
N GLU A 304 3.07 17.23 -2.66
CA GLU A 304 2.23 17.78 -1.57
C GLU A 304 0.86 17.09 -1.50
N ASN A 305 0.23 16.83 -2.63
CA ASN A 305 -1.03 16.07 -2.70
C ASN A 305 -0.86 14.65 -2.18
N SER A 306 0.27 14.01 -2.51
CA SER A 306 0.58 12.67 -2.01
C SER A 306 0.76 12.68 -0.49
N GLU A 307 1.54 13.60 0.06
CA GLU A 307 1.79 13.74 1.49
C GLU A 307 0.48 13.90 2.28
N GLY A 308 -0.39 14.84 1.88
CA GLY A 308 -1.67 15.09 2.54
C GLY A 308 -2.58 13.84 2.55
N ASN A 309 -2.66 13.11 1.42
CA ASN A 309 -3.47 11.90 1.34
C ASN A 309 -2.87 10.73 2.14
N ILE A 310 -1.53 10.62 2.24
CA ILE A 310 -0.86 9.65 3.12
C ILE A 310 -1.21 9.90 4.58
N GLY A 311 -1.23 11.17 5.02
CA GLY A 311 -1.61 11.53 6.38
C GLY A 311 -3.01 11.01 6.73
N LEU A 312 -3.99 11.23 5.85
CA LEU A 312 -5.36 10.73 6.01
C LEU A 312 -5.39 9.20 6.02
N ALA A 313 -4.73 8.55 5.06
CA ALA A 313 -4.67 7.09 4.99
C ALA A 313 -4.10 6.48 6.27
N ASN A 314 -2.94 6.97 6.74
CA ASN A 314 -2.26 6.45 7.92
C ASN A 314 -3.07 6.65 9.20
N SER A 315 -3.76 7.78 9.35
CA SER A 315 -4.64 8.02 10.50
C SER A 315 -5.75 6.98 10.60
N MET A 316 -6.39 6.65 9.47
CA MET A 316 -7.42 5.62 9.41
C MET A 316 -6.85 4.22 9.60
N LEU A 317 -5.73 3.89 8.98
CA LEU A 317 -5.10 2.58 9.09
C LEU A 317 -4.64 2.29 10.53
N ASN A 318 -4.07 3.27 11.23
CA ASN A 318 -3.72 3.15 12.64
C ASN A 318 -4.97 2.89 13.49
N PHE A 319 -6.04 3.66 13.29
CA PHE A 319 -7.29 3.44 13.99
C PHE A 319 -7.85 2.02 13.75
N PHE A 320 -7.81 1.51 12.52
CA PHE A 320 -8.28 0.16 12.21
C PHE A 320 -7.43 -0.91 12.89
N ALA A 321 -6.12 -0.75 12.87
CA ALA A 321 -5.19 -1.70 13.49
C ALA A 321 -5.37 -1.78 15.02
N GLU A 322 -5.69 -0.68 15.67
CA GLU A 322 -5.93 -0.62 17.11
C GLU A 322 -7.35 -1.06 17.49
N LYS A 323 -8.36 -0.68 16.68
CA LYS A 323 -9.78 -0.88 17.02
C LYS A 323 -10.28 -2.28 16.69
N LEU A 324 -9.94 -2.83 15.52
CA LEU A 324 -10.57 -4.06 15.03
C LEU A 324 -10.24 -5.31 15.85
N PRO A 325 -9.03 -5.50 16.40
CA PRO A 325 -8.72 -6.66 17.25
C PRO A 325 -9.44 -6.65 18.60
N ILE A 326 -10.09 -5.55 18.98
CA ILE A 326 -10.73 -5.39 20.28
C ILE A 326 -12.25 -5.46 20.15
N SER A 327 -12.86 -6.48 20.75
CA SER A 327 -14.30 -6.65 20.83
C SER A 327 -14.72 -7.03 22.27
N ARG A 328 -16.00 -6.86 22.59
CA ARG A 328 -16.55 -7.21 23.90
C ARG A 328 -17.13 -8.60 23.89
N LEU A 329 -16.72 -9.45 24.84
CA LEU A 329 -17.16 -10.84 24.96
C LEU A 329 -16.99 -11.58 23.62
N GLN A 330 -18.03 -12.24 23.13
CA GLN A 330 -18.00 -12.97 21.87
C GLN A 330 -18.17 -12.06 20.64
N ARG A 331 -18.79 -10.90 20.81
CA ARG A 331 -18.93 -9.84 19.82
C ARG A 331 -19.62 -8.60 20.38
N ASP A 332 -19.19 -7.41 19.93
CA ASP A 332 -20.02 -6.20 19.83
C ASP A 332 -20.09 -5.75 18.34
N LEU A 333 -20.94 -4.77 18.01
CA LEU A 333 -21.19 -4.37 16.61
C LEU A 333 -20.28 -3.22 16.13
N SER A 334 -19.35 -2.74 16.95
CA SER A 334 -18.48 -1.60 16.59
C SER A 334 -17.51 -1.89 15.44
N ASP A 335 -17.18 -3.17 15.23
CA ASP A 335 -16.40 -3.65 14.09
C ASP A 335 -17.09 -3.38 12.75
N SER A 336 -18.39 -3.62 12.67
CA SER A 336 -19.16 -3.48 11.42
C SER A 336 -19.10 -2.07 10.83
N THR A 337 -19.18 -1.03 11.66
CA THR A 337 -19.05 0.37 11.24
C THR A 337 -17.62 0.66 10.75
N THR A 338 -16.63 0.14 11.46
CA THR A 338 -15.21 0.36 11.17
C THR A 338 -14.78 -0.32 9.86
N LEU A 339 -15.13 -1.59 9.67
CA LEU A 339 -14.78 -2.38 8.49
C LEU A 339 -15.24 -1.75 7.17
N ARG A 340 -16.40 -1.08 7.17
CA ARG A 340 -16.94 -0.40 5.97
C ARG A 340 -16.03 0.72 5.45
N ASN A 341 -15.13 1.25 6.28
CA ASN A 341 -14.24 2.36 5.95
C ASN A 341 -12.83 1.93 5.50
N ILE A 342 -12.50 0.64 5.54
CA ILE A 342 -11.16 0.15 5.15
C ILE A 342 -10.81 0.59 3.72
N GLY A 343 -11.72 0.45 2.77
CA GLY A 343 -11.52 0.85 1.38
C GLY A 343 -11.19 2.34 1.20
N VAL A 344 -11.66 3.19 2.11
CA VAL A 344 -11.36 4.64 2.09
C VAL A 344 -9.87 4.88 2.34
N ALA A 345 -9.27 4.22 3.34
CA ALA A 345 -7.84 4.36 3.63
C ALA A 345 -6.96 3.83 2.48
N PHE A 346 -7.35 2.70 1.89
CA PHE A 346 -6.68 2.16 0.69
C PHE A 346 -6.82 3.12 -0.49
N GLY A 347 -7.98 3.72 -0.68
CA GLY A 347 -8.23 4.74 -1.72
C GLY A 347 -7.28 5.94 -1.59
N TYR A 348 -7.13 6.51 -0.39
CA TYR A 348 -6.18 7.59 -0.13
C TYR A 348 -4.72 7.17 -0.38
N SER A 349 -4.33 5.95 0.00
CA SER A 349 -3.00 5.40 -0.29
C SER A 349 -2.74 5.31 -1.80
N VAL A 350 -3.69 4.79 -2.58
CA VAL A 350 -3.58 4.67 -4.05
C VAL A 350 -3.50 6.04 -4.73
N ILE A 351 -4.27 7.03 -4.27
CA ILE A 351 -4.16 8.42 -4.77
C ILE A 351 -2.75 8.95 -4.56
N SER A 352 -2.18 8.70 -3.39
CA SER A 352 -0.83 9.16 -3.04
C SER A 352 0.22 8.55 -3.96
N TYR A 353 0.17 7.25 -4.21
CA TYR A 353 1.13 6.59 -5.11
C TYR A 353 1.02 7.10 -6.55
N LYS A 354 -0.21 7.28 -7.06
CA LYS A 354 -0.46 7.86 -8.39
C LYS A 354 0.02 9.32 -8.46
N SER A 355 -0.09 10.09 -7.38
CA SER A 355 0.39 11.47 -7.31
C SER A 355 1.91 11.55 -7.27
N THR A 356 2.57 10.76 -6.42
CA THR A 356 4.05 10.66 -6.38
C THR A 356 4.60 10.25 -7.75
N LEU A 357 4.00 9.23 -8.38
CA LEU A 357 4.38 8.79 -9.72
C LEU A 357 4.31 9.94 -10.74
N LYS A 358 3.22 10.71 -10.73
CA LYS A 358 3.04 11.87 -11.60
C LYS A 358 4.12 12.93 -11.32
N GLY A 359 4.45 13.20 -10.06
CA GLY A 359 5.52 14.11 -9.68
C GLY A 359 6.89 13.68 -10.20
N LEU A 360 7.24 12.39 -10.01
CA LEU A 360 8.50 11.82 -10.50
C LEU A 360 8.66 11.89 -12.02
N GLN A 361 7.59 11.80 -12.79
CA GLN A 361 7.63 11.93 -14.25
C GLN A 361 7.92 13.37 -14.72
N LYS A 362 7.75 14.36 -13.83
CA LYS A 362 7.98 15.79 -14.14
C LYS A 362 9.38 16.28 -13.77
N ILE A 363 10.14 15.55 -12.92
CA ILE A 363 11.45 16.00 -12.45
C ILE A 363 12.55 15.79 -13.51
N THR A 364 13.50 16.72 -13.53
CA THR A 364 14.74 16.63 -14.31
C THR A 364 15.90 17.18 -13.46
N PRO A 365 17.07 16.49 -13.40
CA PRO A 365 18.23 17.00 -12.68
C PRO A 365 18.72 18.35 -13.24
N ASN A 366 18.96 19.31 -12.38
CA ASN A 366 19.60 20.58 -12.71
C ASN A 366 21.13 20.43 -12.68
N LYS A 367 21.70 19.98 -13.80
CA LYS A 367 23.13 19.70 -13.87
C LYS A 367 24.01 20.91 -13.58
N ASN A 368 23.58 22.12 -13.94
CA ASN A 368 24.36 23.35 -13.69
C ASN A 368 24.46 23.59 -12.17
N LYS A 369 23.32 23.56 -11.46
CA LYS A 369 23.29 23.75 -10.01
C LYS A 369 24.07 22.66 -9.26
N ILE A 370 23.87 21.40 -9.66
CA ILE A 370 24.59 20.25 -9.08
C ILE A 370 26.10 20.41 -9.25
N ASN A 371 26.58 20.81 -10.44
CA ASN A 371 27.99 21.01 -10.70
C ASN A 371 28.55 22.19 -9.91
N GLU A 372 27.84 23.31 -9.85
CA GLU A 372 28.21 24.48 -9.05
C GLU A 372 28.37 24.13 -7.57
N GLU A 373 27.41 23.38 -6.99
CA GLU A 373 27.52 22.97 -5.58
C GLU A 373 28.72 22.06 -5.33
N LEU A 374 29.00 21.11 -6.21
CA LEU A 374 30.18 20.25 -6.09
C LEU A 374 31.48 21.03 -6.18
N ASP A 375 31.58 21.95 -7.17
CA ASP A 375 32.80 22.76 -7.39
C ASP A 375 33.08 23.74 -6.25
N ASN A 376 32.05 24.19 -5.53
CA ASN A 376 32.17 25.07 -4.38
C ASN A 376 32.41 24.35 -3.04
N ASN A 377 32.47 23.00 -3.03
CA ASN A 377 32.56 22.22 -1.78
C ASN A 377 33.72 21.21 -1.78
N TRP A 378 34.92 21.66 -2.13
CA TRP A 378 36.16 20.82 -2.08
C TRP A 378 36.46 20.32 -0.67
N ILE A 379 35.97 21.00 0.37
CA ILE A 379 36.11 20.64 1.78
C ILE A 379 35.65 19.21 2.10
N VAL A 380 34.70 18.66 1.32
CA VAL A 380 34.17 17.29 1.53
C VAL A 380 35.23 16.20 1.28
N LEU A 381 36.33 16.53 0.58
CA LEU A 381 37.44 15.62 0.39
C LEU A 381 38.34 15.46 1.63
N SER A 382 38.11 16.28 2.67
CA SER A 382 38.83 16.14 3.96
C SER A 382 38.66 14.75 4.59
N GLU A 383 37.54 14.06 4.32
CA GLU A 383 37.32 12.67 4.72
C GLU A 383 38.35 11.72 4.07
N ALA A 384 38.61 11.88 2.76
CA ALA A 384 39.62 11.10 2.06
C ALA A 384 41.04 11.37 2.59
N VAL A 385 41.34 12.65 2.78
CA VAL A 385 42.65 13.08 3.35
C VAL A 385 42.87 12.46 4.73
N GLN A 386 41.88 12.60 5.63
CA GLN A 386 41.98 12.04 6.97
C GLN A 386 42.21 10.51 6.94
N THR A 387 41.48 9.82 6.04
CA THR A 387 41.61 8.38 5.88
C THR A 387 43.05 7.98 5.47
N ILE A 388 43.62 8.68 4.49
CA ILE A 388 45.00 8.42 4.02
C ILE A 388 46.00 8.73 5.13
N MET A 389 45.86 9.86 5.83
CA MET A 389 46.73 10.21 6.96
C MET A 389 46.73 9.13 8.04
N ARG A 390 45.57 8.56 8.35
CA ARG A 390 45.47 7.44 9.33
C ARG A 390 46.12 6.16 8.82
N LEU A 391 45.98 5.84 7.53
CA LEU A 391 46.59 4.66 6.91
C LEU A 391 48.13 4.75 6.92
N GLU A 392 48.67 5.97 6.88
CA GLU A 392 50.14 6.22 7.01
C GLU A 392 50.59 6.51 8.46
N ASN A 393 49.75 6.18 9.46
CA ASN A 393 50.04 6.31 10.89
C ASN A 393 50.39 7.75 11.33
N ILE A 394 49.85 8.75 10.68
CA ILE A 394 50.05 10.14 11.09
C ILE A 394 49.24 10.41 12.36
N GLU A 395 49.94 10.76 13.43
CA GLU A 395 49.30 11.12 14.70
C GLU A 395 48.48 12.40 14.60
N ASN A 396 47.37 12.43 15.35
CA ASN A 396 46.44 13.58 15.42
C ASN A 396 45.92 14.05 14.05
N ALA A 397 45.72 13.09 13.12
CA ALA A 397 45.23 13.39 11.76
C ALA A 397 43.95 14.23 11.76
N TYR A 398 43.00 13.93 12.67
CA TYR A 398 41.74 14.67 12.79
C TYR A 398 41.97 16.11 13.26
N GLU A 399 42.77 16.32 14.31
CA GLU A 399 43.06 17.65 14.89
C GLU A 399 43.75 18.54 13.87
N LYS A 400 44.79 18.01 13.19
CA LYS A 400 45.50 18.71 12.13
C LYS A 400 44.58 19.14 11.00
N LEU A 401 43.66 18.27 10.61
CA LEU A 401 42.68 18.59 9.55
C LEU A 401 41.61 19.58 10.03
N LYS A 402 41.14 19.45 11.26
CA LYS A 402 40.16 20.35 11.88
C LYS A 402 40.63 21.80 11.93
N ASP A 403 41.90 22.03 12.34
CA ASP A 403 42.46 23.38 12.42
C ASP A 403 42.57 24.06 11.04
N LEU A 404 42.71 23.25 9.99
CA LEU A 404 42.82 23.72 8.60
C LEU A 404 41.49 23.93 7.94
N THR A 405 40.46 23.17 8.32
CA THR A 405 39.19 23.09 7.58
C THR A 405 38.01 23.71 8.29
N ARG A 406 37.99 23.76 9.63
CA ARG A 406 36.83 24.22 10.39
C ARG A 406 36.52 25.72 10.14
N GLY A 407 35.31 25.98 9.63
CA GLY A 407 34.85 27.34 9.34
C GLY A 407 35.45 27.97 8.06
N LYS A 408 36.16 27.20 7.26
CA LYS A 408 36.76 27.65 5.98
C LYS A 408 36.14 26.88 4.83
N ASN A 409 35.91 27.55 3.71
CA ASN A 409 35.64 26.89 2.44
C ASN A 409 36.99 26.69 1.72
N LEU A 410 37.29 25.43 1.37
CA LEU A 410 38.45 25.13 0.53
C LEU A 410 37.99 25.17 -0.95
N ASN A 411 38.75 25.93 -1.75
CA ASN A 411 38.64 25.83 -3.22
C ASN A 411 39.64 24.77 -3.72
N LYS A 412 39.61 24.55 -5.04
CA LYS A 412 40.47 23.54 -5.70
C LYS A 412 41.97 23.80 -5.44
N GLU A 413 42.41 25.03 -5.62
CA GLU A 413 43.80 25.44 -5.49
C GLU A 413 44.30 25.23 -4.06
N GLN A 414 43.53 25.66 -3.09
CA GLN A 414 43.83 25.45 -1.65
C GLN A 414 43.87 23.98 -1.25
N TYR A 415 42.94 23.16 -1.83
CA TYR A 415 42.97 21.73 -1.62
C TYR A 415 44.27 21.07 -2.18
N LEU A 416 44.65 21.42 -3.39
CA LEU A 416 45.84 20.87 -4.03
C LEU A 416 47.14 21.28 -3.31
N GLU A 417 47.23 22.55 -2.90
CA GLU A 417 48.34 23.07 -2.08
C GLU A 417 48.40 22.34 -0.74
N PHE A 418 47.26 22.14 -0.10
CA PHE A 418 47.18 21.39 1.14
C PHE A 418 47.68 19.94 0.99
N VAL A 419 47.23 19.24 -0.06
CA VAL A 419 47.66 17.84 -0.33
C VAL A 419 49.16 17.79 -0.62
N GLU A 420 49.75 18.78 -1.31
CA GLU A 420 51.18 18.84 -1.58
C GLU A 420 52.00 18.90 -0.30
N ASN A 421 51.55 19.66 0.70
CA ASN A 421 52.22 19.87 1.96
C ASN A 421 51.97 18.75 2.99
N LEU A 422 51.19 17.71 2.67
CA LEU A 422 50.98 16.57 3.58
C LEU A 422 52.26 15.71 3.70
N ASP A 423 52.50 15.25 4.89
CA ASP A 423 53.57 14.28 5.17
C ASP A 423 53.09 12.83 4.92
N VAL A 424 52.77 12.53 3.65
CA VAL A 424 52.33 11.22 3.18
C VAL A 424 53.15 10.80 1.96
N THR A 425 53.11 9.51 1.62
CA THR A 425 53.82 8.99 0.45
C THR A 425 53.42 9.68 -0.84
N GLN A 426 54.33 9.83 -1.79
CA GLN A 426 54.02 10.47 -3.10
C GLN A 426 52.88 9.77 -3.80
N LYS A 427 52.82 8.45 -3.73
CA LYS A 427 51.69 7.67 -4.28
C LYS A 427 50.34 8.14 -3.74
N ASN A 428 50.27 8.39 -2.43
CA ASN A 428 49.04 8.85 -1.80
C ASN A 428 48.74 10.33 -2.07
N LYS A 429 49.75 11.19 -2.21
CA LYS A 429 49.58 12.56 -2.72
C LYS A 429 48.96 12.55 -4.11
N ASP A 430 49.52 11.77 -5.03
CA ASP A 430 49.05 11.68 -6.41
C ASP A 430 47.59 11.17 -6.47
N TYR A 431 47.26 10.17 -5.62
CA TYR A 431 45.87 9.69 -5.50
C TYR A 431 44.93 10.79 -4.99
N LEU A 432 45.28 11.47 -3.90
CA LEU A 432 44.45 12.56 -3.35
C LEU A 432 44.27 13.70 -4.36
N LYS A 433 45.32 14.08 -5.11
CA LYS A 433 45.22 15.09 -6.17
C LYS A 433 44.32 14.67 -7.34
N SER A 434 44.16 13.37 -7.58
CA SER A 434 43.25 12.85 -8.60
C SER A 434 41.79 12.92 -8.20
N LEU A 435 41.50 13.10 -6.89
CA LEU A 435 40.16 13.23 -6.37
C LEU A 435 39.59 14.62 -6.62
N ASN A 436 38.29 14.67 -6.85
CA ASN A 436 37.48 15.88 -6.86
C ASN A 436 36.07 15.54 -6.35
N PRO A 437 35.27 16.53 -5.94
CA PRO A 437 33.93 16.27 -5.43
C PRO A 437 33.00 15.50 -6.39
N ARG A 438 33.26 15.52 -7.70
CA ARG A 438 32.43 14.83 -8.70
C ARG A 438 32.80 13.35 -8.84
N ASN A 439 34.05 12.95 -8.54
CA ASN A 439 34.48 11.55 -8.65
C ASN A 439 34.60 10.83 -7.31
N TYR A 440 34.54 11.56 -6.19
CA TYR A 440 34.55 10.99 -4.85
C TYR A 440 33.17 10.47 -4.44
N ILE A 441 32.66 9.52 -5.20
CA ILE A 441 31.30 8.95 -5.06
C ILE A 441 31.29 7.46 -4.67
N GLY A 442 32.47 6.93 -4.31
CA GLY A 442 32.61 5.54 -3.90
C GLY A 442 32.06 4.54 -4.91
N VAL A 443 31.30 3.58 -4.42
CA VAL A 443 30.66 2.53 -5.24
C VAL A 443 29.22 2.85 -5.65
N ALA A 444 28.71 4.05 -5.36
CA ALA A 444 27.34 4.44 -5.61
C ALA A 444 26.83 4.10 -7.02
N PRO A 445 27.58 4.32 -8.12
CA PRO A 445 27.14 3.97 -9.47
C PRO A 445 27.03 2.47 -9.75
N LYS A 446 27.58 1.62 -8.88
CA LYS A 446 27.62 0.16 -9.03
C LYS A 446 26.51 -0.55 -8.23
N LEU A 447 25.88 0.14 -7.30
CA LEU A 447 24.77 -0.38 -6.50
C LEU A 447 23.54 -0.68 -7.37
N LYS A 448 22.82 -1.76 -7.00
CA LYS A 448 21.68 -2.30 -7.79
C LYS A 448 20.44 -2.50 -6.90
#